data_a8b32fc9c971d798087c590e600df4c0
#
_entry.id   a8b32fc9c971d798087c590e600df4c0
#
_cell.length_a   1.000
_cell.length_b   1.000
_cell.length_c   1.000
_cell.angle_alpha   90.00
_cell.angle_beta   90.00
_cell.angle_gamma   90.00
#
_symmetry.space_group_name_H-M   'P 1'
#
loop_
_entity.id
_entity.type
_entity.pdbx_description
1 polymer ?
#
loop_
_entity_poly.entity_id
_entity_poly.type
_entity_poly.pdbx_seq_one_letter_code
_entity_poly.pdbx_strand_id
1 'polypeptide(L)'
;MLIRRAVFTWVFFSVAVGVLQAQSLDLLIRGGRVIDPRNEINAVLDVGIADGKVVEVAEQIQESRAKTVVDASGLIVTPGLIDLHAHVFFGTEPNAYLSNSFTAVPPDGFTFRVGVTTVVDTGGAGWRNFIQFKEQVIDRSQTRVLAMLNIVGSGMKGGPVEQNVDDMNPELTAQRAQEFSDIVVGIKVAHYRGEDFGPVDHAVTAGGLANIPVMVDFGTHEPELSLEALLLTHLRPGDIYTHTYMNVNGRLPIVDSDGILKPFVSNARARGIVFDVGHGGGSFLFSQAIPAMSQGFPPDTISTDLHTGSMNGGMKDMLNVLHDLRDSAIIQFGLPDTNCVGMIRNCFVEFIDLSLEIVEHVIPLGGHDRPAGHE
;
A
#
# COMPACT_ATOMS: atom_id res chain seq x y z
N MET A 1 -26.09 -73.11 -52.39
CA MET A 1 -25.00 -73.07 -51.42
C MET A 1 -24.31 -71.69 -51.57
N LEU A 2 -24.79 -70.68 -50.82
CA LEU A 2 -24.34 -69.32 -50.91
C LEU A 2 -23.39 -69.05 -49.75
N ILE A 3 -22.13 -68.71 -50.04
CA ILE A 3 -21.08 -68.35 -49.09
C ILE A 3 -21.15 -66.82 -48.91
N ARG A 4 -21.56 -66.37 -47.74
CA ARG A 4 -21.49 -64.97 -47.35
C ARG A 4 -20.08 -64.65 -46.85
N ARG A 5 -19.37 -63.79 -47.57
CA ARG A 5 -18.12 -63.16 -47.09
C ARG A 5 -18.41 -62.02 -46.16
N ALA A 6 -18.00 -62.17 -44.91
CA ALA A 6 -18.04 -61.03 -43.91
C ALA A 6 -16.78 -60.18 -44.16
N VAL A 7 -17.00 -58.89 -44.45
CA VAL A 7 -15.94 -57.87 -44.52
C VAL A 7 -15.81 -57.23 -43.14
N PHE A 8 -14.69 -57.45 -42.45
CA PHE A 8 -14.35 -56.80 -41.22
C PHE A 8 -13.68 -55.45 -41.54
N THR A 9 -14.39 -54.32 -41.27
CA THR A 9 -13.84 -52.99 -41.40
C THR A 9 -13.19 -52.63 -40.08
N TRP A 10 -11.87 -52.49 -40.04
CA TRP A 10 -11.12 -51.96 -38.90
C TRP A 10 -11.24 -50.43 -38.91
N VAL A 11 -11.91 -49.86 -37.92
CA VAL A 11 -11.93 -48.41 -37.68
C VAL A 11 -10.75 -48.10 -36.77
N PHE A 12 -9.69 -47.50 -37.35
CA PHE A 12 -8.60 -46.92 -36.55
C PHE A 12 -9.07 -45.63 -35.91
N PHE A 13 -9.27 -45.65 -34.60
CA PHE A 13 -9.42 -44.43 -33.79
C PHE A 13 -8.04 -43.82 -33.55
N SER A 14 -7.68 -42.82 -34.33
CA SER A 14 -6.50 -41.99 -34.06
C SER A 14 -6.82 -41.06 -32.90
N VAL A 15 -6.34 -41.38 -31.68
CA VAL A 15 -6.34 -40.45 -30.55
C VAL A 15 -5.25 -39.43 -30.85
N ALA A 16 -5.64 -38.25 -31.29
CA ALA A 16 -4.76 -37.10 -31.34
C ALA A 16 -4.44 -36.67 -29.90
N VAL A 17 -3.32 -37.10 -29.38
CA VAL A 17 -2.75 -36.54 -28.14
C VAL A 17 -2.26 -35.12 -28.49
N GLY A 18 -3.09 -34.14 -28.22
CA GLY A 18 -2.67 -32.76 -28.30
C GLY A 18 -1.57 -32.52 -27.26
N VAL A 19 -0.34 -32.37 -27.74
CA VAL A 19 0.76 -31.87 -26.89
C VAL A 19 0.37 -30.43 -26.52
N LEU A 20 -0.13 -30.23 -25.31
CA LEU A 20 -0.25 -28.91 -24.73
C LEU A 20 1.17 -28.33 -24.67
N GLN A 21 1.49 -27.46 -25.59
CA GLN A 21 2.77 -26.77 -25.61
C GLN A 21 2.76 -25.83 -24.39
N ALA A 22 3.59 -26.13 -23.41
CA ALA A 22 3.70 -25.32 -22.21
C ALA A 22 4.07 -23.89 -22.60
N GLN A 23 3.40 -22.90 -22.00
CA GLN A 23 3.62 -21.49 -22.30
C GLN A 23 5.09 -21.11 -22.14
N SER A 24 5.64 -20.35 -23.09
CA SER A 24 6.99 -19.76 -23.00
C SER A 24 6.99 -18.68 -21.92
N LEU A 25 8.03 -18.67 -21.09
CA LEU A 25 8.20 -17.70 -20.01
C LEU A 25 9.21 -16.62 -20.43
N ASP A 26 8.96 -15.39 -20.05
CA ASP A 26 9.94 -14.30 -20.19
C ASP A 26 10.99 -14.38 -19.09
N LEU A 27 10.57 -14.76 -17.88
CA LEU A 27 11.42 -14.88 -16.70
C LEU A 27 11.00 -16.09 -15.87
N LEU A 28 11.98 -16.84 -15.40
CA LEU A 28 11.84 -17.87 -14.37
C LEU A 28 12.67 -17.48 -13.14
N ILE A 29 12.03 -17.32 -12.00
CA ILE A 29 12.70 -17.18 -10.69
C ILE A 29 12.71 -18.57 -10.06
N ARG A 30 13.90 -19.13 -9.82
CA ARG A 30 14.07 -20.53 -9.44
C ARG A 30 14.56 -20.70 -8.01
N GLY A 31 13.95 -21.66 -7.27
CA GLY A 31 14.46 -22.18 -6.00
C GLY A 31 14.39 -21.22 -4.84
N GLY A 32 13.67 -20.13 -4.95
CA GLY A 32 13.47 -19.16 -3.87
C GLY A 32 12.40 -19.62 -2.88
N ARG A 33 12.52 -19.18 -1.62
CA ARG A 33 11.42 -19.34 -0.65
C ARG A 33 10.32 -18.33 -0.98
N VAL A 34 9.27 -18.79 -1.65
CA VAL A 34 8.11 -17.96 -1.99
C VAL A 34 7.25 -17.77 -0.74
N ILE A 35 6.98 -16.50 -0.40
CA ILE A 35 6.04 -16.10 0.65
C ILE A 35 4.98 -15.24 -0.03
N ASP A 36 3.79 -15.81 -0.21
CA ASP A 36 2.62 -15.14 -0.75
C ASP A 36 1.42 -15.45 0.16
N PRO A 37 1.11 -14.53 1.07
CA PRO A 37 0.07 -14.72 2.09
C PRO A 37 -1.31 -14.93 1.49
N ARG A 38 -1.64 -14.15 0.47
CA ARG A 38 -2.94 -14.21 -0.20
C ARG A 38 -3.26 -15.60 -0.76
N ASN A 39 -2.25 -16.28 -1.27
CA ASN A 39 -2.39 -17.63 -1.82
C ASN A 39 -1.94 -18.72 -0.82
N GLU A 40 -1.72 -18.35 0.46
CA GLU A 40 -1.27 -19.24 1.54
C GLU A 40 0.04 -19.97 1.22
N ILE A 41 0.91 -19.37 0.39
CA ILE A 41 2.17 -19.97 -0.06
C ILE A 41 3.29 -19.59 0.91
N ASN A 42 4.04 -20.59 1.38
CA ASN A 42 5.29 -20.41 2.11
C ASN A 42 6.17 -21.66 1.94
N ALA A 43 6.79 -21.78 0.77
CA ALA A 43 7.57 -22.95 0.38
C ALA A 43 8.70 -22.55 -0.57
N VAL A 44 9.66 -23.43 -0.77
CA VAL A 44 10.68 -23.28 -1.83
C VAL A 44 10.04 -23.69 -3.14
N LEU A 45 9.86 -22.72 -4.04
CA LEU A 45 9.15 -22.89 -5.31
C LEU A 45 9.83 -22.09 -6.43
N ASP A 46 9.48 -22.44 -7.65
CA ASP A 46 9.80 -21.68 -8.86
C ASP A 46 8.63 -20.79 -9.24
N VAL A 47 8.92 -19.60 -9.76
CA VAL A 47 7.91 -18.63 -10.24
C VAL A 47 8.15 -18.31 -11.70
N GLY A 48 7.19 -18.67 -12.56
CA GLY A 48 7.21 -18.39 -13.99
C GLY A 48 6.41 -17.15 -14.35
N ILE A 49 7.05 -16.25 -15.10
CA ILE A 49 6.47 -14.96 -15.53
C ILE A 49 6.43 -14.90 -17.05
N ALA A 50 5.27 -14.53 -17.59
CA ALA A 50 5.08 -14.25 -19.01
C ALA A 50 4.18 -13.02 -19.18
N ASP A 51 4.49 -12.17 -20.16
CA ASP A 51 3.75 -10.94 -20.45
C ASP A 51 3.52 -10.06 -19.20
N GLY A 52 4.55 -9.96 -18.35
CA GLY A 52 4.51 -9.17 -17.12
C GLY A 52 3.61 -9.71 -15.99
N LYS A 53 3.14 -10.97 -16.10
CA LYS A 53 2.26 -11.61 -15.11
C LYS A 53 2.88 -12.90 -14.60
N VAL A 54 2.65 -13.23 -13.34
CA VAL A 54 2.92 -14.56 -12.79
C VAL A 54 1.90 -15.52 -13.41
N VAL A 55 2.38 -16.52 -14.15
CA VAL A 55 1.55 -17.50 -14.86
C VAL A 55 1.66 -18.89 -14.28
N GLU A 56 2.69 -19.17 -13.50
CA GLU A 56 2.93 -20.47 -12.88
C GLU A 56 3.75 -20.31 -11.58
N VAL A 57 3.34 -21.03 -10.54
CA VAL A 57 4.12 -21.21 -9.30
C VAL A 57 4.10 -22.70 -9.00
N ALA A 58 5.28 -23.35 -8.97
CA ALA A 58 5.39 -24.79 -8.83
C ALA A 58 6.71 -25.21 -8.14
N GLU A 59 6.78 -26.45 -7.67
CA GLU A 59 8.01 -26.99 -7.05
C GLU A 59 9.19 -27.00 -8.04
N GLN A 60 8.91 -27.17 -9.32
CA GLN A 60 9.92 -27.15 -10.38
C GLN A 60 9.30 -26.75 -11.71
N ILE A 61 9.91 -25.77 -12.37
CA ILE A 61 9.58 -25.32 -13.72
C ILE A 61 10.79 -25.56 -14.63
N GLN A 62 10.55 -26.10 -15.84
CA GLN A 62 11.63 -26.38 -16.78
C GLN A 62 12.31 -25.09 -17.25
N GLU A 63 13.61 -24.95 -17.02
CA GLU A 63 14.40 -23.78 -17.42
C GLU A 63 14.35 -23.51 -18.92
N SER A 64 14.26 -24.57 -19.74
CA SER A 64 14.18 -24.44 -21.21
C SER A 64 12.96 -23.71 -21.72
N ARG A 65 11.97 -23.47 -20.86
CA ARG A 65 10.76 -22.67 -21.16
C ARG A 65 10.98 -21.17 -21.00
N ALA A 66 12.03 -20.74 -20.30
CA ALA A 66 12.25 -19.34 -19.97
C ALA A 66 13.34 -18.71 -20.84
N LYS A 67 13.11 -17.44 -21.24
CA LYS A 67 14.11 -16.61 -21.92
C LYS A 67 15.22 -16.20 -20.94
N THR A 68 14.87 -15.92 -19.69
CA THR A 68 15.79 -15.55 -18.61
C THR A 68 15.51 -16.38 -17.38
N VAL A 69 16.55 -16.87 -16.71
CA VAL A 69 16.47 -17.62 -15.46
C VAL A 69 17.24 -16.86 -14.38
N VAL A 70 16.60 -16.63 -13.24
CA VAL A 70 17.20 -16.06 -12.04
C VAL A 70 17.24 -17.11 -10.95
N ASP A 71 18.42 -17.46 -10.49
CA ASP A 71 18.58 -18.34 -9.32
C ASP A 71 18.34 -17.55 -8.03
N ALA A 72 17.26 -17.88 -7.33
CA ALA A 72 16.86 -17.29 -6.05
C ALA A 72 17.12 -18.27 -4.88
N SER A 73 17.95 -19.29 -5.07
CA SER A 73 18.27 -20.28 -4.03
C SER A 73 18.80 -19.59 -2.76
N GLY A 74 18.15 -19.85 -1.63
CA GLY A 74 18.48 -19.23 -0.34
C GLY A 74 17.95 -17.79 -0.17
N LEU A 75 17.23 -17.25 -1.14
CA LEU A 75 16.57 -15.95 -1.06
C LEU A 75 15.07 -16.10 -0.78
N ILE A 76 14.47 -15.01 -0.31
CA ILE A 76 13.03 -14.89 -0.15
C ILE A 76 12.47 -14.20 -1.41
N VAL A 77 11.40 -14.75 -1.96
CA VAL A 77 10.64 -14.20 -3.09
C VAL A 77 9.25 -13.86 -2.58
N THR A 78 8.87 -12.59 -2.72
CA THR A 78 7.54 -12.08 -2.30
C THR A 78 6.89 -11.31 -3.44
N PRO A 79 5.56 -11.09 -3.41
CA PRO A 79 4.96 -10.00 -4.14
C PRO A 79 5.69 -8.68 -3.85
N GLY A 80 5.66 -7.73 -4.79
CA GLY A 80 6.27 -6.43 -4.56
C GLY A 80 5.60 -5.70 -3.40
N LEU A 81 6.41 -5.05 -2.54
CA LEU A 81 5.89 -4.30 -1.41
C LEU A 81 5.07 -3.10 -1.87
N ILE A 82 4.03 -2.78 -1.11
CA ILE A 82 3.18 -1.60 -1.29
C ILE A 82 3.47 -0.61 -0.16
N ASP A 83 3.83 0.62 -0.51
CA ASP A 83 3.94 1.71 0.44
C ASP A 83 2.67 2.56 0.38
N LEU A 84 1.83 2.42 1.39
CA LEU A 84 0.51 3.07 1.43
C LEU A 84 0.57 4.57 1.73
N HIS A 85 1.71 5.07 2.21
CA HIS A 85 1.91 6.46 2.60
C HIS A 85 3.26 6.98 2.13
N ALA A 86 3.25 7.69 1.01
CA ALA A 86 4.44 8.32 0.42
C ALA A 86 4.08 9.69 -0.19
N HIS A 87 5.09 10.49 -0.47
CA HIS A 87 4.95 11.79 -1.12
C HIS A 87 5.85 11.84 -2.35
N VAL A 88 5.24 11.65 -3.52
CA VAL A 88 5.96 11.49 -4.79
C VAL A 88 5.56 12.48 -5.88
N PHE A 89 4.65 13.39 -5.61
CA PHE A 89 4.33 14.50 -6.51
C PHE A 89 5.38 15.60 -6.40
N PHE A 90 6.44 15.49 -7.17
CA PHE A 90 7.64 16.34 -7.09
C PHE A 90 7.86 17.21 -8.35
N GLY A 91 8.64 18.27 -8.19
CA GLY A 91 9.34 18.96 -9.28
C GLY A 91 8.48 19.72 -10.30
N THR A 92 7.27 20.14 -9.94
CA THR A 92 6.36 20.82 -10.88
C THR A 92 6.36 22.34 -10.75
N GLU A 93 6.87 22.90 -9.65
CA GLU A 93 6.95 24.34 -9.46
C GLU A 93 8.27 24.90 -10.01
N PRO A 94 8.26 26.00 -10.78
CA PRO A 94 9.48 26.65 -11.24
C PRO A 94 10.36 27.06 -10.04
N ASN A 95 11.64 26.76 -10.13
CA ASN A 95 12.63 27.08 -9.08
C ASN A 95 12.40 26.42 -7.71
N ALA A 96 11.48 25.47 -7.63
CA ALA A 96 11.12 24.77 -6.42
C ALA A 96 11.18 23.25 -6.66
N TYR A 97 12.33 22.79 -7.11
CA TYR A 97 12.60 21.37 -7.35
C TYR A 97 12.31 20.56 -6.08
N LEU A 98 11.54 19.51 -6.17
CA LEU A 98 11.06 18.69 -5.06
C LEU A 98 10.03 19.36 -4.13
N SER A 99 9.36 20.43 -4.52
CA SER A 99 8.52 21.18 -3.59
C SER A 99 7.05 21.30 -3.99
N ASN A 100 6.56 20.49 -4.90
CA ASN A 100 5.15 20.56 -5.24
C ASN A 100 4.23 19.95 -4.20
N SER A 101 4.67 18.92 -3.52
CA SER A 101 3.98 18.37 -2.40
C SER A 101 4.96 18.25 -1.26
N PHE A 102 5.20 19.34 -0.60
CA PHE A 102 5.91 19.38 0.68
C PHE A 102 7.05 18.34 0.77
N THR A 103 8.19 18.64 0.14
CA THR A 103 9.39 17.79 0.17
C THR A 103 9.29 16.42 -0.52
N ALA A 104 8.41 16.26 -1.50
CA ALA A 104 8.26 15.02 -2.27
C ALA A 104 9.53 14.57 -2.99
N VAL A 105 9.62 13.27 -3.29
CA VAL A 105 10.74 12.64 -3.97
C VAL A 105 10.30 11.89 -5.24
N PRO A 106 11.15 11.76 -6.27
CA PRO A 106 10.84 10.92 -7.43
C PRO A 106 10.75 9.44 -7.00
N PRO A 107 9.66 8.71 -7.34
CA PRO A 107 9.43 7.37 -6.81
C PRO A 107 10.51 6.37 -7.23
N ASP A 108 10.83 6.26 -8.51
CA ASP A 108 11.68 5.21 -9.07
C ASP A 108 13.09 5.15 -8.46
N GLY A 109 13.58 6.29 -7.98
CA GLY A 109 14.89 6.36 -7.32
C GLY A 109 14.93 5.76 -5.90
N PHE A 110 13.77 5.59 -5.27
CA PHE A 110 13.67 5.22 -3.85
C PHE A 110 12.90 3.95 -3.57
N THR A 111 12.07 3.48 -4.49
CA THR A 111 11.15 2.36 -4.30
C THR A 111 11.79 1.01 -4.63
N PHE A 112 12.26 0.80 -5.86
CA PHE A 112 12.72 -0.51 -6.32
C PHE A 112 13.91 -1.06 -5.55
N ARG A 113 14.80 -0.21 -5.07
CA ARG A 113 15.99 -0.62 -4.29
C ARG A 113 15.63 -1.34 -2.98
N VAL A 114 14.38 -1.20 -2.52
CA VAL A 114 13.89 -1.76 -1.26
C VAL A 114 12.68 -2.68 -1.47
N GLY A 115 12.44 -3.10 -2.73
CA GLY A 115 11.37 -4.04 -3.07
C GLY A 115 9.98 -3.45 -3.14
N VAL A 116 9.82 -2.12 -3.00
CA VAL A 116 8.54 -1.43 -3.18
C VAL A 116 8.26 -1.28 -4.67
N THR A 117 7.15 -1.82 -5.14
CA THR A 117 6.72 -1.76 -6.54
C THR A 117 5.50 -0.88 -6.75
N THR A 118 4.77 -0.60 -5.68
CA THR A 118 3.60 0.28 -5.68
C THR A 118 3.69 1.27 -4.53
N VAL A 119 3.40 2.53 -4.81
CA VAL A 119 3.27 3.59 -3.78
C VAL A 119 1.94 4.28 -3.91
N VAL A 120 1.40 4.74 -2.79
CA VAL A 120 0.25 5.64 -2.75
C VAL A 120 0.75 7.02 -2.32
N ASP A 121 0.66 8.01 -3.21
CA ASP A 121 0.89 9.41 -2.84
C ASP A 121 -0.27 9.90 -1.99
N THR A 122 0.01 10.29 -0.77
CA THR A 122 -1.02 10.65 0.20
C THR A 122 -1.24 12.15 0.28
N GLY A 123 -1.89 12.70 -0.73
CA GLY A 123 -2.37 14.07 -0.72
C GLY A 123 -1.43 15.09 -1.32
N GLY A 124 -0.40 14.68 -2.04
CA GLY A 124 0.45 15.61 -2.81
C GLY A 124 -0.37 16.47 -3.76
N ALA A 125 -1.38 15.89 -4.41
CA ALA A 125 -2.34 16.59 -5.26
C ALA A 125 -3.73 16.65 -4.62
N GLY A 126 -4.46 17.74 -4.91
CA GLY A 126 -5.90 17.85 -4.71
C GLY A 126 -6.65 17.85 -6.05
N TRP A 127 -7.95 18.10 -6.02
CA TRP A 127 -8.81 18.03 -7.20
C TRP A 127 -8.40 19.00 -8.34
N ARG A 128 -7.72 20.13 -8.03
CA ARG A 128 -7.30 21.12 -9.03
C ARG A 128 -6.07 20.71 -9.82
N ASN A 129 -5.07 20.11 -9.18
CA ASN A 129 -3.76 19.85 -9.79
C ASN A 129 -3.47 18.36 -9.99
N PHE A 130 -4.47 17.49 -9.79
CA PHE A 130 -4.30 16.04 -9.99
C PHE A 130 -3.86 15.70 -11.42
N ILE A 131 -4.42 16.37 -12.45
CA ILE A 131 -4.02 16.13 -13.85
C ILE A 131 -2.52 16.38 -14.04
N GLN A 132 -1.99 17.46 -13.43
CA GLN A 132 -0.56 17.76 -13.51
C GLN A 132 0.26 16.66 -12.82
N PHE A 133 -0.18 16.18 -11.67
CA PHE A 133 0.47 15.05 -11.00
C PHE A 133 0.47 13.78 -11.86
N LYS A 134 -0.68 13.46 -12.46
CA LYS A 134 -0.82 12.31 -13.35
C LYS A 134 0.17 12.41 -14.52
N GLU A 135 0.15 13.49 -15.28
CA GLU A 135 0.97 13.66 -16.49
C GLU A 135 2.48 13.75 -16.21
N GLN A 136 2.87 14.32 -15.08
CA GLN A 136 4.28 14.58 -14.77
C GLN A 136 4.95 13.46 -13.98
N VAL A 137 4.22 12.71 -13.17
CA VAL A 137 4.77 11.68 -12.31
C VAL A 137 4.15 10.32 -12.58
N ILE A 138 2.82 10.18 -12.46
CA ILE A 138 2.16 8.85 -12.49
C ILE A 138 2.41 8.18 -13.85
N ASP A 139 2.14 8.88 -14.95
CA ASP A 139 2.28 8.33 -16.31
C ASP A 139 3.73 8.09 -16.73
N ARG A 140 4.70 8.62 -15.99
CA ARG A 140 6.14 8.54 -16.32
C ARG A 140 6.92 7.60 -15.42
N SER A 141 6.37 7.23 -14.28
CA SER A 141 7.05 6.37 -13.33
C SER A 141 6.97 4.90 -13.76
N GLN A 142 8.03 4.15 -13.51
CA GLN A 142 8.02 2.69 -13.60
C GLN A 142 7.38 2.06 -12.36
N THR A 143 7.55 2.69 -11.21
CA THR A 143 6.80 2.37 -9.99
C THR A 143 5.32 2.61 -10.25
N ARG A 144 4.46 1.67 -9.87
CA ARG A 144 3.02 1.91 -9.87
C ARG A 144 2.70 2.97 -8.83
N VAL A 145 2.22 4.13 -9.28
CA VAL A 145 1.83 5.24 -8.40
C VAL A 145 0.31 5.35 -8.38
N LEU A 146 -0.27 5.21 -7.20
CA LEU A 146 -1.66 5.50 -6.88
C LEU A 146 -1.73 6.79 -6.06
N ALA A 147 -2.92 7.33 -5.84
CA ALA A 147 -3.09 8.58 -5.13
C ALA A 147 -4.27 8.55 -4.16
N MET A 148 -4.09 9.18 -3.00
CA MET A 148 -5.18 9.74 -2.21
C MET A 148 -5.24 11.23 -2.49
N LEU A 149 -6.38 11.75 -2.96
CA LEU A 149 -6.53 13.18 -3.19
C LEU A 149 -6.60 13.94 -1.88
N ASN A 150 -5.82 15.01 -1.74
CA ASN A 150 -6.01 15.92 -0.63
C ASN A 150 -7.39 16.58 -0.74
N ILE A 151 -8.09 16.73 0.41
CA ILE A 151 -9.35 17.47 0.44
C ILE A 151 -9.15 18.96 0.08
N VAL A 152 -7.96 19.51 0.34
CA VAL A 152 -7.55 20.83 -0.14
C VAL A 152 -7.31 20.80 -1.64
N GLY A 153 -7.97 21.66 -2.39
CA GLY A 153 -8.00 21.61 -3.85
C GLY A 153 -6.64 21.69 -4.54
N SER A 154 -5.67 22.35 -3.95
CA SER A 154 -4.30 22.46 -4.49
C SER A 154 -3.30 21.45 -3.92
N GLY A 155 -3.76 20.51 -3.09
CA GLY A 155 -2.92 19.50 -2.48
C GLY A 155 -2.11 19.98 -1.27
N MET A 156 -1.17 19.15 -0.84
CA MET A 156 -0.33 19.38 0.34
C MET A 156 0.79 20.37 0.02
N LYS A 157 0.57 21.63 0.30
CA LYS A 157 1.55 22.72 0.08
C LYS A 157 2.07 23.35 1.36
N GLY A 158 1.57 22.93 2.50
CA GLY A 158 1.91 23.47 3.81
C GLY A 158 1.31 24.85 4.11
N GLY A 159 1.49 25.26 5.36
CA GLY A 159 1.15 26.60 5.82
C GLY A 159 -0.33 26.98 5.64
N PRO A 160 -0.61 28.24 5.25
CA PRO A 160 -1.99 28.75 5.16
C PRO A 160 -2.87 28.01 4.14
N VAL A 161 -2.27 27.38 3.13
CA VAL A 161 -3.02 26.67 2.08
C VAL A 161 -3.83 25.51 2.68
N GLU A 162 -3.24 24.78 3.60
CA GLU A 162 -3.88 23.62 4.24
C GLU A 162 -4.83 24.01 5.39
N GLN A 163 -4.96 25.30 5.68
CA GLN A 163 -5.90 25.84 6.66
C GLN A 163 -7.15 26.44 6.00
N ASN A 164 -7.22 26.48 4.67
CA ASN A 164 -8.31 27.09 3.93
C ASN A 164 -9.47 26.11 3.73
N VAL A 165 -10.41 26.09 4.67
CA VAL A 165 -11.60 25.22 4.61
C VAL A 165 -12.49 25.50 3.40
N ASP A 166 -12.53 26.74 2.90
CA ASP A 166 -13.31 27.11 1.70
C ASP A 166 -12.78 26.42 0.42
N ASP A 167 -11.52 25.96 0.43
CA ASP A 167 -10.92 25.19 -0.67
C ASP A 167 -11.15 23.68 -0.56
N MET A 168 -11.66 23.21 0.56
CA MET A 168 -11.93 21.80 0.84
C MET A 168 -13.31 21.43 0.34
N ASN A 169 -13.45 21.21 -0.98
CA ASN A 169 -14.72 20.95 -1.63
C ASN A 169 -14.99 19.45 -1.83
N PRO A 170 -15.97 18.85 -1.11
CA PRO A 170 -16.26 17.42 -1.19
C PRO A 170 -16.69 16.96 -2.58
N GLU A 171 -17.56 17.72 -3.25
CA GLU A 171 -18.14 17.34 -4.54
C GLU A 171 -17.08 17.34 -5.66
N LEU A 172 -16.24 18.39 -5.72
CA LEU A 172 -15.17 18.48 -6.71
C LEU A 172 -14.08 17.43 -6.46
N THR A 173 -13.79 17.13 -5.20
CA THR A 173 -12.84 16.06 -4.82
C THR A 173 -13.39 14.69 -5.23
N ALA A 174 -14.65 14.40 -4.93
CA ALA A 174 -15.30 13.15 -5.31
C ALA A 174 -15.40 13.00 -6.83
N GLN A 175 -15.76 14.08 -7.54
CA GLN A 175 -15.83 14.07 -9.01
C GLN A 175 -14.47 13.71 -9.61
N ARG A 176 -13.38 14.34 -9.12
CA ARG A 176 -12.03 14.04 -9.59
C ARG A 176 -11.61 12.60 -9.29
N ALA A 177 -11.95 12.09 -8.11
CA ALA A 177 -11.67 10.72 -7.74
C ALA A 177 -12.41 9.71 -8.64
N GLN A 178 -13.67 9.97 -8.96
CA GLN A 178 -14.48 9.12 -9.85
C GLN A 178 -13.98 9.17 -11.30
N GLU A 179 -13.51 10.33 -11.78
CA GLU A 179 -12.92 10.49 -13.13
C GLU A 179 -11.67 9.62 -13.31
N PHE A 180 -10.90 9.38 -12.23
CA PHE A 180 -9.67 8.61 -12.23
C PHE A 180 -9.72 7.45 -11.21
N SER A 181 -10.81 6.72 -11.20
CA SER A 181 -11.07 5.65 -10.22
C SER A 181 -10.11 4.45 -10.30
N ASP A 182 -9.31 4.33 -11.35
CA ASP A 182 -8.23 3.36 -11.51
C ASP A 182 -6.91 3.79 -10.86
N ILE A 183 -6.80 5.08 -10.45
CA ILE A 183 -5.59 5.66 -9.87
C ILE A 183 -5.88 6.23 -8.47
N VAL A 184 -7.02 6.90 -8.29
CA VAL A 184 -7.39 7.53 -7.02
C VAL A 184 -8.07 6.52 -6.11
N VAL A 185 -7.39 6.18 -5.01
CA VAL A 185 -7.80 5.11 -4.09
C VAL A 185 -8.27 5.61 -2.72
N GLY A 186 -8.27 6.91 -2.48
CA GLY A 186 -8.70 7.50 -1.22
C GLY A 186 -8.68 9.03 -1.22
N ILE A 187 -9.08 9.60 -0.09
CA ILE A 187 -8.98 11.03 0.20
C ILE A 187 -8.04 11.23 1.38
N LYS A 188 -7.23 12.28 1.36
CA LYS A 188 -6.30 12.64 2.44
C LYS A 188 -6.75 13.91 3.15
N VAL A 189 -6.68 13.89 4.48
CA VAL A 189 -6.70 15.09 5.33
C VAL A 189 -5.38 15.15 6.07
N ALA A 190 -4.72 16.32 6.04
CA ALA A 190 -3.46 16.50 6.75
C ALA A 190 -3.28 17.96 7.22
N HIS A 191 -2.52 18.14 8.31
CA HIS A 191 -1.95 19.39 8.82
C HIS A 191 -2.96 20.53 9.14
N TYR A 192 -4.26 20.26 9.16
CA TYR A 192 -5.24 21.24 9.64
C TYR A 192 -5.10 21.44 11.15
N ARG A 193 -5.12 22.68 11.61
CA ARG A 193 -4.88 23.08 13.00
C ARG A 193 -6.07 23.81 13.65
N GLY A 194 -7.19 23.93 12.92
CA GLY A 194 -8.38 24.60 13.43
C GLY A 194 -9.09 23.86 14.56
N GLU A 195 -10.17 24.45 15.05
CA GLU A 195 -10.85 24.09 16.29
C GLU A 195 -11.99 23.06 16.08
N ASP A 196 -12.13 22.51 14.87
CA ASP A 196 -13.23 21.63 14.51
C ASP A 196 -12.83 20.48 13.57
N PHE A 197 -13.74 19.55 13.33
CA PHE A 197 -13.58 18.42 12.42
C PHE A 197 -14.02 18.70 10.98
N GLY A 198 -14.30 19.96 10.60
CA GLY A 198 -14.81 20.31 9.27
C GLY A 198 -14.05 19.68 8.12
N PRO A 199 -12.70 19.77 8.05
CA PRO A 199 -11.93 19.10 6.99
C PRO A 199 -12.08 17.58 6.95
N VAL A 200 -12.19 16.94 8.11
CA VAL A 200 -12.43 15.48 8.20
C VAL A 200 -13.82 15.16 7.66
N ASP A 201 -14.84 15.91 8.07
CA ASP A 201 -16.22 15.67 7.63
C ASP A 201 -16.39 15.94 6.12
N HIS A 202 -15.69 16.93 5.56
CA HIS A 202 -15.62 17.19 4.12
C HIS A 202 -14.96 16.02 3.38
N ALA A 203 -13.84 15.50 3.90
CA ALA A 203 -13.18 14.37 3.29
C ALA A 203 -14.01 13.08 3.37
N VAL A 204 -14.66 12.83 4.51
CA VAL A 204 -15.57 11.69 4.69
C VAL A 204 -16.77 11.79 3.74
N THR A 205 -17.30 13.00 3.53
CA THR A 205 -18.34 13.25 2.52
C THR A 205 -17.83 12.95 1.12
N ALA A 206 -16.65 13.45 0.73
CA ALA A 206 -16.04 13.15 -0.58
C ALA A 206 -15.78 11.65 -0.77
N GLY A 207 -15.22 10.99 0.24
CA GLY A 207 -14.97 9.56 0.24
C GLY A 207 -16.27 8.74 0.13
N GLY A 208 -17.36 9.20 0.78
CA GLY A 208 -18.70 8.60 0.64
C GLY A 208 -19.27 8.72 -0.77
N LEU A 209 -19.15 9.89 -1.38
CA LEU A 209 -19.60 10.15 -2.75
C LEU A 209 -18.81 9.33 -3.79
N ALA A 210 -17.51 9.14 -3.57
CA ALA A 210 -16.64 8.38 -4.47
C ALA A 210 -16.53 6.89 -4.11
N ASN A 211 -17.12 6.45 -2.98
CA ASN A 211 -17.01 5.10 -2.44
C ASN A 211 -15.57 4.63 -2.22
N ILE A 212 -14.73 5.49 -1.64
CA ILE A 212 -13.33 5.25 -1.30
C ILE A 212 -13.05 5.66 0.15
N PRO A 213 -11.99 5.12 0.80
CA PRO A 213 -11.61 5.46 2.17
C PRO A 213 -11.04 6.88 2.29
N VAL A 214 -10.97 7.33 3.54
CA VAL A 214 -10.28 8.56 3.92
C VAL A 214 -9.08 8.19 4.78
N MET A 215 -7.92 8.79 4.53
CA MET A 215 -6.76 8.73 5.44
C MET A 215 -6.61 10.06 6.15
N VAL A 216 -6.54 10.01 7.48
CA VAL A 216 -6.39 11.20 8.32
C VAL A 216 -5.05 11.19 9.04
N ASP A 217 -4.25 12.23 8.79
CA ASP A 217 -3.15 12.64 9.63
C ASP A 217 -3.66 13.69 10.61
N PHE A 218 -3.83 13.28 11.87
CA PHE A 218 -4.54 14.03 12.88
C PHE A 218 -3.60 14.54 13.98
N GLY A 219 -3.67 15.82 14.26
CA GLY A 219 -2.92 16.40 15.38
C GLY A 219 -2.55 17.87 15.17
N THR A 220 -1.93 18.48 16.18
CA THR A 220 -1.53 19.89 16.23
C THR A 220 -2.70 20.89 16.21
N HIS A 221 -3.92 20.46 16.57
CA HIS A 221 -5.07 21.33 16.74
C HIS A 221 -4.94 22.21 18.02
N GLU A 222 -5.38 23.44 17.96
CA GLU A 222 -5.43 24.34 19.09
C GLU A 222 -6.80 25.03 19.16
N PRO A 223 -7.66 24.66 20.18
CA PRO A 223 -7.44 23.64 21.20
C PRO A 223 -7.37 22.22 20.66
N GLU A 224 -6.77 21.32 21.43
CA GLU A 224 -6.64 19.89 21.07
C GLU A 224 -8.02 19.25 20.87
N LEU A 225 -8.20 18.58 19.74
CA LEU A 225 -9.42 17.83 19.42
C LEU A 225 -9.36 16.39 19.94
N SER A 226 -10.53 15.87 20.30
CA SER A 226 -10.63 14.51 20.83
C SER A 226 -10.31 13.44 19.79
N LEU A 227 -9.27 12.64 20.04
CA LEU A 227 -8.95 11.45 19.23
C LEU A 227 -10.08 10.41 19.29
N GLU A 228 -10.74 10.26 20.43
CA GLU A 228 -11.89 9.36 20.58
C GLU A 228 -13.05 9.80 19.67
N ALA A 229 -13.36 11.10 19.63
CA ALA A 229 -14.38 11.62 18.74
C ALA A 229 -14.02 11.39 17.26
N LEU A 230 -12.77 11.64 16.86
CA LEU A 230 -12.31 11.34 15.52
C LEU A 230 -12.60 9.87 15.15
N LEU A 231 -12.08 8.94 15.95
CA LEU A 231 -12.09 7.51 15.63
C LEU A 231 -13.47 6.86 15.76
N LEU A 232 -14.32 7.32 16.68
CA LEU A 232 -15.62 6.70 16.94
C LEU A 232 -16.81 7.41 16.29
N THR A 233 -16.68 8.70 15.94
CA THR A 233 -17.79 9.51 15.45
C THR A 233 -17.59 10.00 14.02
N HIS A 234 -16.41 10.53 13.69
CA HIS A 234 -16.18 11.16 12.39
C HIS A 234 -15.73 10.17 11.32
N LEU A 235 -14.87 9.19 11.65
CA LEU A 235 -14.40 8.19 10.69
C LEU A 235 -15.39 7.06 10.49
N ARG A 236 -15.39 6.47 9.29
CA ARG A 236 -16.21 5.32 8.87
C ARG A 236 -15.39 4.02 8.91
N PRO A 237 -16.03 2.85 9.00
CA PRO A 237 -15.36 1.58 8.73
C PRO A 237 -14.63 1.63 7.38
N GLY A 238 -13.36 1.23 7.37
CA GLY A 238 -12.45 1.30 6.21
C GLY A 238 -11.64 2.59 6.11
N ASP A 239 -11.97 3.65 6.86
CA ASP A 239 -11.14 4.85 6.92
C ASP A 239 -9.86 4.58 7.72
N ILE A 240 -8.79 5.31 7.41
CA ILE A 240 -7.42 5.05 7.84
C ILE A 240 -6.94 6.16 8.79
N TYR A 241 -6.47 5.77 9.97
CA TYR A 241 -5.75 6.65 10.89
C TYR A 241 -4.25 6.36 10.75
N THR A 242 -3.51 7.30 10.17
CA THR A 242 -2.06 7.16 9.97
C THR A 242 -1.24 7.76 11.12
N HIS A 243 0.05 7.52 11.14
CA HIS A 243 0.96 7.87 12.23
C HIS A 243 0.49 7.32 13.58
N THR A 244 0.08 6.06 13.59
CA THR A 244 -0.53 5.39 14.75
C THR A 244 0.32 5.52 16.01
N TYR A 245 1.64 5.42 15.91
CA TYR A 245 2.56 5.43 17.05
C TYR A 245 3.22 6.79 17.30
N MET A 246 2.57 7.86 16.87
CA MET A 246 3.05 9.21 17.08
C MET A 246 2.62 9.76 18.47
N ASN A 247 3.50 10.55 19.09
CA ASN A 247 3.21 11.32 20.29
C ASN A 247 3.98 12.64 20.22
N VAL A 248 3.31 13.70 19.81
CA VAL A 248 3.86 15.07 19.72
C VAL A 248 2.87 16.05 20.33
N ASN A 249 3.33 17.25 20.66
CA ASN A 249 2.46 18.28 21.20
C ASN A 249 1.24 18.55 20.29
N GLY A 250 0.06 18.62 20.90
CA GLY A 250 -1.20 18.85 20.18
C GLY A 250 -1.76 17.62 19.47
N ARG A 251 -1.20 16.44 19.72
CA ARG A 251 -1.70 15.16 19.25
C ARG A 251 -1.85 14.17 20.39
N LEU A 252 -3.06 13.66 20.60
CA LEU A 252 -3.34 12.62 21.59
C LEU A 252 -2.73 11.27 21.11
N PRO A 253 -1.81 10.67 21.90
CA PRO A 253 -1.28 9.36 21.59
C PRO A 253 -2.33 8.26 21.84
N ILE A 254 -2.14 7.09 21.23
CA ILE A 254 -3.00 5.92 21.44
C ILE A 254 -2.74 5.21 22.77
N VAL A 255 -1.53 5.36 23.32
CA VAL A 255 -1.11 4.84 24.63
C VAL A 255 -0.97 6.01 25.60
N ASP A 256 -1.43 5.84 26.83
CA ASP A 256 -1.33 6.86 27.88
C ASP A 256 0.06 6.92 28.53
N SER A 257 0.22 7.81 29.54
CA SER A 257 1.49 8.00 30.24
C SER A 257 1.95 6.77 31.03
N ASP A 258 1.04 5.87 31.39
CA ASP A 258 1.32 4.64 32.14
C ASP A 258 1.61 3.44 31.20
N GLY A 259 1.63 3.68 29.89
CA GLY A 259 1.85 2.67 28.86
C GLY A 259 0.59 1.84 28.56
N ILE A 260 -0.59 2.30 28.93
CA ILE A 260 -1.84 1.56 28.71
C ILE A 260 -2.50 2.02 27.41
N LEU A 261 -2.85 1.06 26.55
CA LEU A 261 -3.61 1.31 25.35
C LEU A 261 -5.00 1.83 25.72
N LYS A 262 -5.37 2.98 25.14
CA LYS A 262 -6.67 3.60 25.42
C LYS A 262 -7.80 2.72 24.87
N PRO A 263 -8.84 2.38 25.67
CA PRO A 263 -9.88 1.41 25.29
C PRO A 263 -10.63 1.78 24.00
N PHE A 264 -10.85 3.08 23.73
CA PHE A 264 -11.54 3.53 22.53
C PHE A 264 -10.77 3.21 21.23
N VAL A 265 -9.44 3.04 21.31
CA VAL A 265 -8.60 2.66 20.16
C VAL A 265 -8.91 1.25 19.69
N SER A 266 -9.01 0.30 20.63
CA SER A 266 -9.45 -1.07 20.33
C SER A 266 -10.89 -1.12 19.81
N ASN A 267 -11.79 -0.29 20.36
CA ASN A 267 -13.16 -0.17 19.88
C ASN A 267 -13.22 0.37 18.44
N ALA A 268 -12.35 1.32 18.11
CA ALA A 268 -12.26 1.87 16.76
C ALA A 268 -11.82 0.81 15.74
N ARG A 269 -10.80 0.00 16.08
CA ARG A 269 -10.39 -1.14 15.24
C ARG A 269 -11.53 -2.15 15.07
N ALA A 270 -12.20 -2.52 16.14
CA ALA A 270 -13.35 -3.41 16.08
C ALA A 270 -14.51 -2.88 15.20
N ARG A 271 -14.59 -1.56 15.05
CA ARG A 271 -15.49 -0.87 14.13
C ARG A 271 -15.05 -0.92 12.68
N GLY A 272 -13.80 -1.29 12.40
CA GLY A 272 -13.21 -1.34 11.07
C GLY A 272 -12.35 -0.12 10.70
N ILE A 273 -11.91 0.69 11.66
CA ILE A 273 -10.89 1.72 11.42
C ILE A 273 -9.54 1.02 11.22
N VAL A 274 -8.83 1.41 10.17
CA VAL A 274 -7.51 0.89 9.81
C VAL A 274 -6.42 1.76 10.44
N PHE A 275 -5.45 1.14 11.10
CA PHE A 275 -4.35 1.83 11.77
C PHE A 275 -3.05 1.64 10.98
N ASP A 276 -2.57 2.73 10.38
CA ASP A 276 -1.38 2.74 9.54
C ASP A 276 -0.16 3.28 10.28
N VAL A 277 1.02 2.69 10.03
CA VAL A 277 2.26 3.13 10.67
C VAL A 277 2.61 4.56 10.32
N GLY A 278 2.67 4.91 9.04
CA GLY A 278 3.09 6.24 8.60
C GLY A 278 4.37 6.70 9.29
N HIS A 279 5.49 5.97 9.13
CA HIS A 279 6.67 6.11 10.02
C HIS A 279 7.23 7.54 10.10
N GLY A 280 7.40 8.24 8.98
CA GLY A 280 7.76 9.67 8.88
C GLY A 280 9.06 10.10 9.56
N GLY A 281 9.81 9.19 10.16
CA GLY A 281 10.95 9.51 11.01
C GLY A 281 10.53 9.98 12.41
N GLY A 282 9.92 11.14 12.51
CA GLY A 282 9.42 11.69 13.78
C GLY A 282 8.05 11.21 14.22
N SER A 283 7.32 10.51 13.36
CA SER A 283 5.96 10.05 13.62
C SER A 283 5.87 8.63 14.17
N PHE A 284 7.00 7.98 14.38
CA PHE A 284 7.09 6.66 14.98
C PHE A 284 7.91 6.72 16.27
N LEU A 285 7.30 6.35 17.38
CA LEU A 285 7.96 6.31 18.69
C LEU A 285 7.87 4.91 19.28
N PHE A 286 9.01 4.32 19.63
CA PHE A 286 9.08 3.04 20.34
C PHE A 286 8.31 3.06 21.67
N SER A 287 8.26 4.23 22.34
CA SER A 287 7.48 4.42 23.58
C SER A 287 5.96 4.30 23.38
N GLN A 288 5.48 4.35 22.14
CA GLN A 288 4.08 4.12 21.78
C GLN A 288 3.90 2.73 21.14
N ALA A 289 4.78 2.36 20.22
CA ALA A 289 4.69 1.10 19.47
C ALA A 289 4.83 -0.13 20.39
N ILE A 290 5.86 -0.16 21.25
CA ILE A 290 6.13 -1.30 22.13
C ILE A 290 4.97 -1.58 23.10
N PRO A 291 4.47 -0.60 23.88
CA PRO A 291 3.32 -0.85 24.76
C PRO A 291 2.03 -1.20 24.02
N ALA A 292 1.77 -0.59 22.87
CA ALA A 292 0.59 -0.90 22.06
C ALA A 292 0.63 -2.37 21.57
N MET A 293 1.74 -2.77 20.94
CA MET A 293 1.92 -4.14 20.44
C MET A 293 1.90 -5.16 21.58
N SER A 294 2.44 -4.83 22.78
CA SER A 294 2.41 -5.69 23.96
C SER A 294 1.00 -6.01 24.44
N GLN A 295 0.08 -5.13 24.17
CA GLN A 295 -1.32 -5.30 24.53
C GLN A 295 -2.15 -5.84 23.35
N GLY A 296 -1.50 -6.42 22.31
CA GLY A 296 -2.16 -7.05 21.17
C GLY A 296 -2.67 -6.04 20.14
N PHE A 297 -2.02 -4.88 20.05
CA PHE A 297 -2.37 -3.84 19.09
C PHE A 297 -1.22 -3.54 18.09
N PRO A 298 -0.87 -4.49 17.20
CA PRO A 298 0.01 -4.21 16.06
C PRO A 298 -0.69 -3.26 15.08
N PRO A 299 0.03 -2.60 14.15
CA PRO A 299 -0.62 -1.82 13.11
C PRO A 299 -1.33 -2.72 12.09
N ASP A 300 -2.29 -2.19 11.35
CA ASP A 300 -2.98 -2.90 10.27
C ASP A 300 -2.26 -2.76 8.94
N THR A 301 -1.52 -1.65 8.73
CA THR A 301 -0.70 -1.40 7.53
C THR A 301 0.65 -0.81 7.90
N ILE A 302 1.64 -1.06 7.03
CA ILE A 302 3.01 -0.56 7.18
C ILE A 302 3.30 0.39 6.03
N SER A 303 3.69 1.61 6.36
CA SER A 303 4.02 2.64 5.40
C SER A 303 5.15 3.55 5.90
N THR A 304 5.80 4.24 4.97
CA THR A 304 7.03 4.97 5.28
C THR A 304 6.79 6.44 5.57
N ASP A 305 5.74 7.04 5.03
CA ASP A 305 5.64 8.50 4.89
C ASP A 305 6.89 9.07 4.18
N LEU A 306 7.21 8.46 3.01
CA LEU A 306 8.42 8.77 2.25
C LEU A 306 8.40 10.20 1.72
N HIS A 307 9.32 11.01 2.23
CA HIS A 307 9.63 12.35 1.75
C HIS A 307 11.07 12.73 2.14
N THR A 308 11.59 13.87 1.68
CA THR A 308 12.98 14.25 1.93
C THR A 308 13.31 14.40 3.43
N GLY A 309 12.36 14.84 4.25
CA GLY A 309 12.52 14.97 5.69
C GLY A 309 12.60 13.60 6.38
N SER A 310 11.68 12.70 6.09
CA SER A 310 11.62 11.37 6.71
C SER A 310 12.84 10.50 6.37
N MET A 311 13.27 10.52 5.11
CA MET A 311 14.49 9.80 4.68
C MET A 311 15.73 10.19 5.48
N ASN A 312 15.85 11.48 5.82
CA ASN A 312 16.96 12.02 6.59
C ASN A 312 16.71 12.02 8.10
N GLY A 313 15.48 11.80 8.52
CA GLY A 313 15.02 11.78 9.92
C GLY A 313 15.02 10.41 10.60
N GLY A 314 15.66 9.37 10.01
CA GLY A 314 15.78 8.04 10.60
C GLY A 314 14.89 6.97 9.98
N MET A 315 13.78 7.31 9.31
CA MET A 315 12.92 6.35 8.59
C MET A 315 13.69 5.64 7.47
N LYS A 316 14.48 6.36 6.71
CA LYS A 316 15.31 5.91 5.57
C LYS A 316 14.52 5.30 4.42
N ASP A 317 13.91 4.13 4.62
CA ASP A 317 13.17 3.39 3.61
C ASP A 317 12.28 2.28 4.23
N MET A 318 11.50 1.59 3.41
CA MET A 318 10.57 0.54 3.83
C MET A 318 11.26 -0.60 4.61
N LEU A 319 12.46 -1.00 4.22
CA LEU A 319 13.17 -2.08 4.93
C LEU A 319 13.55 -1.67 6.35
N ASN A 320 13.90 -0.39 6.54
CA ASN A 320 14.16 0.15 7.88
C ASN A 320 12.89 0.19 8.73
N VAL A 321 11.76 0.61 8.16
CA VAL A 321 10.46 0.59 8.86
C VAL A 321 10.08 -0.82 9.31
N LEU A 322 10.26 -1.81 8.44
CA LEU A 322 10.07 -3.22 8.78
C LEU A 322 11.01 -3.68 9.91
N HIS A 323 12.25 -3.21 9.90
CA HIS A 323 13.22 -3.50 10.94
C HIS A 323 12.81 -2.89 12.30
N ASP A 324 12.37 -1.63 12.33
CA ASP A 324 11.93 -0.95 13.55
C ASP A 324 10.71 -1.62 14.18
N LEU A 325 9.76 -2.09 13.36
CA LEU A 325 8.63 -2.88 13.84
C LEU A 325 9.06 -4.24 14.39
N ARG A 326 9.98 -4.94 13.70
CA ARG A 326 10.57 -6.19 14.19
C ARG A 326 11.23 -5.98 15.53
N ASP A 327 12.06 -4.96 15.69
CA ASP A 327 12.77 -4.68 16.93
C ASP A 327 11.80 -4.32 18.06
N SER A 328 10.71 -3.60 17.75
CA SER A 328 9.62 -3.36 18.70
C SER A 328 9.01 -4.67 19.21
N ALA A 329 8.81 -5.66 18.33
CA ALA A 329 8.30 -6.98 18.70
C ALA A 329 9.31 -7.81 19.48
N ILE A 330 10.61 -7.79 19.11
CA ILE A 330 11.69 -8.52 19.80
C ILE A 330 11.87 -8.04 21.24
N ILE A 331 11.95 -6.73 21.45
CA ILE A 331 12.13 -6.12 22.77
C ILE A 331 11.01 -6.59 23.71
N GLN A 332 9.80 -6.75 23.19
CA GLN A 332 8.64 -7.13 23.98
C GLN A 332 8.63 -8.59 24.40
N PHE A 333 8.92 -9.52 23.47
CA PHE A 333 8.66 -10.94 23.70
C PHE A 333 9.90 -11.72 24.16
N GLY A 334 11.08 -11.09 24.21
CA GLY A 334 12.34 -11.75 24.56
C GLY A 334 12.65 -12.97 23.67
N LEU A 335 12.11 -12.96 22.44
CA LEU A 335 12.23 -14.08 21.53
C LEU A 335 13.63 -14.10 20.90
N PRO A 336 14.29 -15.27 20.79
CA PRO A 336 15.48 -15.37 19.98
C PRO A 336 15.15 -15.01 18.53
N ASP A 337 16.10 -14.41 17.84
CA ASP A 337 16.00 -13.85 16.47
C ASP A 337 15.31 -14.81 15.46
N THR A 338 15.47 -16.12 15.68
CA THR A 338 14.85 -17.18 14.85
C THR A 338 13.32 -17.29 15.00
N ASN A 339 12.74 -16.87 16.13
CA ASN A 339 11.29 -16.92 16.37
C ASN A 339 10.60 -15.61 15.98
N CYS A 340 11.31 -14.50 15.94
CA CYS A 340 10.79 -13.24 15.43
C CYS A 340 10.49 -13.28 13.94
N VAL A 341 11.23 -14.05 13.16
CA VAL A 341 10.90 -14.36 11.77
C VAL A 341 9.53 -15.03 11.65
N GLY A 342 9.12 -15.85 12.60
CA GLY A 342 7.79 -16.47 12.63
C GLY A 342 6.66 -15.49 12.98
N MET A 343 6.92 -14.51 13.81
CA MET A 343 5.93 -13.54 14.27
C MET A 343 5.78 -12.37 13.29
N ILE A 344 6.89 -11.86 12.78
CA ILE A 344 6.92 -10.96 11.62
C ILE A 344 6.30 -11.65 10.41
N ARG A 345 6.49 -12.95 10.27
CA ARG A 345 5.87 -13.78 9.25
C ARG A 345 4.33 -13.73 9.33
N ASN A 346 3.73 -13.80 10.50
CA ASN A 346 2.28 -13.68 10.66
C ASN A 346 1.82 -12.23 10.46
N CYS A 347 2.53 -11.25 11.01
CA CYS A 347 2.28 -9.84 10.76
C CYS A 347 2.52 -9.48 9.28
N PHE A 348 3.61 -9.96 8.68
CA PHE A 348 3.92 -9.70 7.26
C PHE A 348 2.88 -10.33 6.32
N VAL A 349 2.37 -11.50 6.68
CA VAL A 349 1.30 -12.22 5.98
C VAL A 349 0.01 -11.41 6.05
N GLU A 350 -0.40 -11.00 7.25
CA GLU A 350 -1.61 -10.20 7.46
C GLU A 350 -1.50 -8.78 6.85
N PHE A 351 -0.32 -8.17 6.90
CA PHE A 351 -0.08 -6.82 6.36
C PHE A 351 -0.07 -6.76 4.84
N ILE A 352 0.53 -7.74 4.17
CA ILE A 352 0.49 -7.79 2.70
C ILE A 352 -0.95 -8.01 2.25
N ASP A 353 -1.70 -8.88 2.92
CA ASP A 353 -3.10 -9.15 2.60
C ASP A 353 -3.97 -7.91 2.78
N LEU A 354 -3.87 -7.21 3.91
CA LEU A 354 -4.70 -6.03 4.16
C LEU A 354 -4.34 -4.86 3.25
N SER A 355 -3.04 -4.64 2.98
CA SER A 355 -2.61 -3.61 2.02
C SER A 355 -3.07 -3.94 0.60
N LEU A 356 -3.06 -5.21 0.20
CA LEU A 356 -3.64 -5.68 -1.05
C LEU A 356 -5.16 -5.58 -1.04
N GLU A 357 -5.84 -5.93 0.07
CA GLU A 357 -7.30 -5.80 0.20
C GLU A 357 -7.78 -4.35 0.08
N ILE A 358 -7.09 -3.40 0.71
CA ILE A 358 -7.41 -1.96 0.56
C ILE A 358 -7.27 -1.54 -0.91
N VAL A 359 -6.17 -1.94 -1.58
CA VAL A 359 -5.95 -1.64 -2.99
C VAL A 359 -6.92 -2.41 -3.90
N GLU A 360 -7.27 -3.65 -3.58
CA GLU A 360 -8.12 -4.51 -4.43
C GLU A 360 -9.63 -4.31 -4.22
N HIS A 361 -10.08 -3.99 -3.01
CA HIS A 361 -11.49 -3.63 -2.78
C HIS A 361 -11.87 -2.30 -3.43
N VAL A 362 -10.89 -1.40 -3.59
CA VAL A 362 -11.08 -0.12 -4.25
C VAL A 362 -10.85 -0.21 -5.76
N ILE A 363 -10.04 -1.18 -6.22
CA ILE A 363 -9.74 -1.38 -7.64
C ILE A 363 -9.99 -2.85 -8.00
N PRO A 364 -11.10 -3.18 -8.69
CA PRO A 364 -11.20 -4.47 -9.33
C PRO A 364 -10.01 -4.59 -10.29
N LEU A 365 -9.14 -5.59 -10.09
CA LEU A 365 -8.03 -5.88 -10.99
C LEU A 365 -8.57 -6.39 -12.34
N GLY A 366 -9.27 -5.53 -13.05
CA GLY A 366 -9.55 -5.68 -14.46
C GLY A 366 -8.24 -5.52 -15.21
N GLY A 367 -7.83 -6.54 -15.95
CA GLY A 367 -6.61 -6.51 -16.72
C GLY A 367 -6.55 -5.26 -17.59
N HIS A 368 -5.66 -4.35 -17.26
CA HIS A 368 -5.35 -3.23 -18.13
C HIS A 368 -4.25 -3.65 -19.09
N ASP A 369 -4.66 -3.92 -20.34
CA ASP A 369 -3.76 -3.83 -21.49
C ASP A 369 -3.30 -2.37 -21.58
N ARG A 370 -2.04 -2.10 -21.26
CA ARG A 370 -1.44 -0.82 -21.64
C ARG A 370 -1.44 -0.75 -23.17
N PRO A 371 -1.96 0.28 -23.80
CA PRO A 371 -1.79 0.43 -25.23
C PRO A 371 -0.29 0.50 -25.54
N ALA A 372 0.15 -0.31 -26.50
CA ALA A 372 1.52 -0.28 -27.02
C ALA A 372 1.83 1.15 -27.47
N GLY A 373 2.90 1.73 -26.92
CA GLY A 373 3.35 3.07 -27.26
C GLY A 373 3.60 3.21 -28.74
N HIS A 374 3.15 4.30 -29.30
CA HIS A 374 3.56 4.74 -30.61
C HIS A 374 5.02 5.23 -30.55
N GLU A 375 5.80 4.80 -31.54
CA GLU A 375 7.16 5.25 -31.87
C GLU A 375 7.31 6.76 -31.97
#